data_3233893a7a78d98177031911131f7ee4
#
_entry.id   3233893a7a78d98177031911131f7ee4
#
_cell.length_a   1.000
_cell.length_b   1.000
_cell.length_c   1.000
_cell.angle_alpha   90.00
_cell.angle_beta   90.00
_cell.angle_gamma   90.00
#
_symmetry.space_group_name_H-M   'P 1'
#
loop_
_entity.id
_entity.type
_entity.pdbx_description
1 polymer ?
#
loop_
_entity_poly.entity_id
_entity_poly.type
_entity_poly.pdbx_seq_one_letter_code
_entity_poly.pdbx_strand_id
1 'polypeptide(L)'
;IGLELRGLLSEMLSDRAEGEGRAADDAMVLAMLRDFGTPTEVATRYRPPGMVVIPAEQTRSFALLSLIGVGLQWALTMPQVFDGQPIVAWWFSWGLGALWWPGFLAMTALAAAGLRAMGWFKPTWRPRIVDPERVQRVPMTIGLVWFAIGVVFMVCLPWLVPLMPAPLAQALAFDPDFLRGRAPFALPLWIADFALMAVALRQGRWTPTTTRLKLVTGIAWIALLSWWIAVGDMFLSPLANEVTSGALALVILIIVASLGHELLRRRPRISVPSDVL
;
A
#
# COMPACT_ATOMS: atom_id res chain seq x y z
N ILE A 1 31.34 -0.97 7.09
CA ILE A 1 30.54 -2.18 7.42
C ILE A 1 29.90 -2.77 6.13
N GLY A 2 29.10 -2.08 5.35
CA GLY A 2 28.44 -2.64 4.17
C GLY A 2 29.41 -3.07 3.05
N LEU A 3 30.48 -2.34 2.81
CA LEU A 3 31.51 -2.69 1.85
C LEU A 3 32.39 -3.85 2.33
N GLU A 4 32.71 -3.89 3.60
CA GLU A 4 33.49 -4.95 4.25
C GLU A 4 32.71 -6.27 4.25
N LEU A 5 31.40 -6.25 4.60
CA LEU A 5 30.53 -7.42 4.51
C LEU A 5 30.40 -7.96 3.10
N ARG A 6 30.36 -7.08 2.09
CA ARG A 6 30.31 -7.51 0.69
C ARG A 6 31.60 -8.21 0.27
N GLY A 7 32.76 -7.71 0.69
CA GLY A 7 34.06 -8.35 0.47
C GLY A 7 34.10 -9.75 1.10
N LEU A 8 33.73 -9.84 2.38
CA LEU A 8 33.67 -11.11 3.10
C LEU A 8 32.75 -12.14 2.45
N LEU A 9 31.54 -11.73 2.05
CA LEU A 9 30.57 -12.62 1.40
C LEU A 9 31.05 -13.07 0.03
N SER A 10 31.76 -12.20 -0.75
CA SER A 10 32.34 -12.61 -2.03
C SER A 10 33.47 -13.61 -1.87
N GLU A 11 34.31 -13.43 -0.86
CA GLU A 11 35.41 -14.36 -0.52
C GLU A 11 34.84 -15.74 -0.09
N MET A 12 33.87 -15.74 0.84
CA MET A 12 33.20 -16.99 1.26
C MET A 12 32.52 -17.72 0.11
N LEU A 13 31.96 -17.00 -0.86
CA LEU A 13 31.34 -17.59 -2.04
C LEU A 13 32.40 -18.21 -2.98
N SER A 14 33.53 -17.52 -3.17
CA SER A 14 34.64 -18.00 -3.95
C SER A 14 35.25 -19.29 -3.37
N ASP A 15 35.53 -19.29 -2.05
CA ASP A 15 36.05 -20.47 -1.34
C ASP A 15 35.09 -21.67 -1.45
N ARG A 16 33.79 -21.42 -1.35
CA ARG A 16 32.79 -22.48 -1.46
C ARG A 16 32.70 -23.03 -2.89
N ALA A 17 32.78 -22.17 -3.90
CA ALA A 17 32.80 -22.55 -5.29
C ALA A 17 34.03 -23.40 -5.64
N GLU A 18 35.19 -23.01 -5.12
CA GLU A 18 36.44 -23.78 -5.24
C GLU A 18 36.35 -25.14 -4.54
N GLY A 19 35.80 -25.16 -3.32
CA GLY A 19 35.62 -26.40 -2.55
C GLY A 19 34.66 -27.40 -3.19
N GLU A 20 33.60 -26.91 -3.89
CA GLU A 20 32.66 -27.75 -4.64
C GLU A 20 33.11 -28.03 -6.10
N GLY A 21 34.17 -27.40 -6.57
CA GLY A 21 34.72 -27.60 -7.93
C GLY A 21 33.77 -27.16 -9.05
N ARG A 22 32.84 -26.22 -8.77
CA ARG A 22 31.84 -25.70 -9.71
C ARG A 22 31.71 -24.18 -9.60
N ALA A 23 31.27 -23.58 -10.71
CA ALA A 23 30.98 -22.14 -10.71
C ALA A 23 29.88 -21.78 -9.68
N ALA A 24 30.02 -20.61 -9.06
CA ALA A 24 29.02 -20.09 -8.14
C ALA A 24 27.65 -19.93 -8.84
N ASP A 25 26.62 -20.55 -8.29
CA ASP A 25 25.27 -20.48 -8.79
C ASP A 25 24.32 -19.87 -7.69
N ASP A 26 23.10 -19.52 -8.10
CA ASP A 26 22.10 -18.93 -7.20
C ASP A 26 21.77 -19.85 -6.02
N ALA A 27 21.83 -21.16 -6.19
CA ALA A 27 21.56 -22.12 -5.13
C ALA A 27 22.66 -22.10 -4.07
N MET A 28 23.92 -21.98 -4.49
CA MET A 28 25.08 -21.86 -3.60
C MET A 28 25.05 -20.53 -2.84
N VAL A 29 24.72 -19.43 -3.51
CA VAL A 29 24.52 -18.10 -2.85
C VAL A 29 23.44 -18.17 -1.82
N LEU A 30 22.28 -18.75 -2.13
CA LEU A 30 21.16 -18.88 -1.19
C LEU A 30 21.49 -19.77 0.01
N ALA A 31 22.23 -20.86 -0.21
CA ALA A 31 22.71 -21.74 0.86
C ALA A 31 23.70 -21.02 1.77
N MET A 32 24.68 -20.33 1.19
CA MET A 32 25.66 -19.53 1.94
C MET A 32 24.97 -18.42 2.78
N LEU A 33 24.05 -17.68 2.20
CA LEU A 33 23.31 -16.64 2.93
C LEU A 33 22.44 -17.21 4.05
N ARG A 34 21.94 -18.43 3.87
CA ARG A 34 21.19 -19.13 4.93
C ARG A 34 22.07 -19.52 6.10
N ASP A 35 23.28 -20.03 5.80
CA ASP A 35 24.26 -20.42 6.81
C ASP A 35 24.84 -19.18 7.53
N PHE A 36 25.00 -18.05 6.82
CA PHE A 36 25.48 -16.78 7.38
C PHE A 36 24.50 -16.19 8.41
N GLY A 37 23.22 -16.46 8.24
CA GLY A 37 22.15 -16.03 9.12
C GLY A 37 21.40 -14.79 8.62
N THR A 38 20.38 -14.40 9.39
CA THR A 38 19.55 -13.23 9.04
C THR A 38 20.33 -11.92 9.21
N PRO A 39 20.02 -10.89 8.43
CA PRO A 39 20.64 -9.56 8.63
C PRO A 39 20.49 -9.04 10.07
N THR A 40 19.38 -9.38 10.74
CA THR A 40 19.12 -9.02 12.14
C THR A 40 20.03 -9.78 13.08
N GLU A 41 20.26 -11.09 12.89
CA GLU A 41 21.18 -11.89 13.70
C GLU A 41 22.63 -11.41 13.56
N VAL A 42 23.03 -11.10 12.32
CA VAL A 42 24.37 -10.54 12.08
C VAL A 42 24.51 -9.18 12.76
N ALA A 43 23.50 -8.30 12.63
CA ALA A 43 23.52 -7.00 13.28
C ALA A 43 23.56 -7.09 14.80
N THR A 44 22.93 -8.10 15.43
CA THR A 44 22.96 -8.29 16.88
C THR A 44 24.33 -8.74 17.41
N ARG A 45 25.17 -9.33 16.55
CA ARG A 45 26.57 -9.65 16.92
C ARG A 45 27.41 -8.40 17.12
N TYR A 46 27.05 -7.29 16.46
CA TYR A 46 27.78 -6.00 16.53
C TYR A 46 27.13 -4.99 17.45
N ARG A 47 25.85 -5.16 17.76
CA ARG A 47 25.11 -4.29 18.70
C ARG A 47 24.16 -5.15 19.56
N PRO A 48 24.23 -5.06 20.89
CA PRO A 48 23.25 -5.74 21.74
C PRO A 48 21.85 -5.22 21.40
N PRO A 49 20.86 -6.12 21.26
CA PRO A 49 19.52 -5.72 20.87
C PRO A 49 18.84 -4.94 21.98
N GLY A 50 18.69 -3.63 21.78
CA GLY A 50 17.64 -2.88 22.46
C GLY A 50 16.27 -3.23 21.85
N MET A 51 15.18 -2.90 22.53
CA MET A 51 13.84 -3.05 21.99
C MET A 51 13.68 -2.15 20.76
N VAL A 52 13.72 -2.73 19.56
CA VAL A 52 13.51 -2.02 18.30
C VAL A 52 12.01 -1.97 18.02
N VAL A 53 11.39 -0.80 18.23
CA VAL A 53 9.96 -0.58 17.98
C VAL A 53 9.68 -0.53 16.48
N ILE A 54 10.45 0.29 15.76
CA ILE A 54 10.33 0.42 14.28
C ILE A 54 11.65 -0.06 13.66
N PRO A 55 11.64 -1.18 12.93
CA PRO A 55 12.81 -1.65 12.19
C PRO A 55 13.28 -0.62 11.16
N ALA A 56 14.58 -0.57 10.90
CA ALA A 56 15.18 0.40 9.98
C ALA A 56 14.56 0.34 8.57
N GLU A 57 14.22 -0.88 8.11
CA GLU A 57 13.58 -1.11 6.80
C GLU A 57 12.17 -0.51 6.73
N GLN A 58 11.48 -0.38 7.85
CA GLN A 58 10.10 0.12 7.93
C GLN A 58 10.03 1.62 8.23
N THR A 59 11.14 2.25 8.64
CA THR A 59 11.15 3.67 9.03
C THR A 59 10.67 4.58 7.91
N ARG A 60 11.09 4.32 6.66
CA ARG A 60 10.65 5.10 5.50
C ARG A 60 9.14 4.96 5.25
N SER A 61 8.62 3.73 5.33
CA SER A 61 7.19 3.48 5.16
C SER A 61 6.37 4.09 6.28
N PHE A 62 6.84 4.00 7.52
CA PHE A 62 6.24 4.64 8.68
C PHE A 62 6.16 6.16 8.50
N ALA A 63 7.26 6.80 8.12
CA ALA A 63 7.30 8.24 7.89
C ALA A 63 6.35 8.67 6.76
N LEU A 64 6.36 7.96 5.62
CA LEU A 64 5.48 8.24 4.49
C LEU A 64 4.00 8.07 4.86
N LEU A 65 3.63 6.98 5.53
CA LEU A 65 2.24 6.75 5.94
C LEU A 65 1.77 7.78 6.97
N SER A 66 2.64 8.18 7.90
CA SER A 66 2.35 9.25 8.86
C SER A 66 2.10 10.58 8.15
N LEU A 67 2.98 10.97 7.23
CA LEU A 67 2.84 12.22 6.48
C LEU A 67 1.60 12.20 5.58
N ILE A 68 1.33 11.09 4.91
CA ILE A 68 0.12 10.93 4.07
C ILE A 68 -1.13 11.05 4.94
N GLY A 69 -1.19 10.36 6.09
CA GLY A 69 -2.35 10.40 6.97
C GLY A 69 -2.62 11.81 7.52
N VAL A 70 -1.58 12.50 7.99
CA VAL A 70 -1.68 13.89 8.46
C VAL A 70 -2.10 14.82 7.33
N GLY A 71 -1.41 14.74 6.18
CA GLY A 71 -1.70 15.59 5.02
C GLY A 71 -3.11 15.38 4.48
N LEU A 72 -3.58 14.13 4.48
CA LEU A 72 -4.94 13.79 4.09
C LEU A 72 -5.97 14.42 5.03
N GLN A 73 -5.79 14.27 6.34
CA GLN A 73 -6.72 14.85 7.31
C GLN A 73 -6.74 16.38 7.18
N TRP A 74 -5.60 17.02 7.00
CA TRP A 74 -5.54 18.47 6.76
C TRP A 74 -6.25 18.85 5.47
N ALA A 75 -6.00 18.15 4.38
CA ALA A 75 -6.65 18.42 3.10
C ALA A 75 -8.19 18.29 3.17
N LEU A 76 -8.70 17.30 3.90
CA LEU A 76 -10.15 17.09 4.04
C LEU A 76 -10.82 18.08 5.02
N THR A 77 -10.09 18.64 5.97
CA THR A 77 -10.66 19.55 6.99
C THR A 77 -10.36 21.02 6.73
N MET A 78 -9.35 21.35 5.90
CA MET A 78 -8.97 22.72 5.56
C MET A 78 -10.08 23.54 4.88
N PRO A 79 -10.98 22.99 4.06
CA PRO A 79 -12.11 23.75 3.50
C PRO A 79 -12.92 24.50 4.54
N GLN A 80 -13.06 23.96 5.76
CA GLN A 80 -13.79 24.62 6.86
C GLN A 80 -13.22 26.00 7.23
N VAL A 81 -11.93 26.24 7.01
CA VAL A 81 -11.28 27.54 7.21
C VAL A 81 -11.75 28.54 6.15
N PHE A 82 -11.94 28.09 4.91
CA PHE A 82 -12.46 28.93 3.82
C PHE A 82 -13.95 29.23 3.99
N ASP A 83 -14.68 28.36 4.70
CA ASP A 83 -16.10 28.54 5.08
C ASP A 83 -16.30 29.45 6.31
N GLY A 84 -15.23 30.09 6.79
CA GLY A 84 -15.26 31.09 7.85
C GLY A 84 -14.86 30.61 9.25
N GLN A 85 -14.43 29.36 9.40
CA GLN A 85 -13.88 28.92 10.67
C GLN A 85 -12.50 29.59 10.91
N PRO A 86 -12.25 30.21 12.09
CA PRO A 86 -10.94 30.76 12.39
C PRO A 86 -9.83 29.70 12.32
N ILE A 87 -8.75 30.01 11.64
CA ILE A 87 -7.63 29.08 11.46
C ILE A 87 -7.06 28.54 12.78
N VAL A 88 -7.10 29.36 13.83
CA VAL A 88 -6.67 28.95 15.17
C VAL A 88 -7.60 27.89 15.75
N ALA A 89 -8.93 28.05 15.60
CA ALA A 89 -9.90 27.07 16.03
C ALA A 89 -9.77 25.76 15.25
N TRP A 90 -9.58 25.84 13.94
CA TRP A 90 -9.30 24.67 13.09
C TRP A 90 -8.04 23.95 13.53
N TRP A 91 -6.95 24.70 13.82
CA TRP A 91 -5.68 24.11 14.25
C TRP A 91 -5.81 23.30 15.53
N PHE A 92 -6.53 23.80 16.53
CA PHE A 92 -6.75 23.10 17.80
C PHE A 92 -7.75 21.95 17.70
N SER A 93 -8.75 22.03 16.80
CA SER A 93 -9.73 20.96 16.63
C SER A 93 -9.25 19.84 15.67
N TRP A 94 -8.74 20.20 14.52
CA TRP A 94 -8.39 19.25 13.46
C TRP A 94 -6.89 19.19 13.14
N GLY A 95 -6.21 20.33 13.16
CA GLY A 95 -4.81 20.43 12.78
C GLY A 95 -3.91 19.58 13.68
N LEU A 96 -3.98 19.80 14.99
CA LEU A 96 -3.26 18.96 15.98
C LEU A 96 -3.87 17.55 16.06
N GLY A 97 -5.18 17.43 15.89
CA GLY A 97 -5.84 16.14 15.86
C GLY A 97 -5.26 15.19 14.85
N ALA A 98 -4.73 15.69 13.71
CA ALA A 98 -4.09 14.84 12.70
C ALA A 98 -2.87 14.05 13.22
N LEU A 99 -2.25 14.47 14.31
CA LEU A 99 -1.12 13.75 14.93
C LEU A 99 -1.52 12.39 15.53
N TRP A 100 -2.81 12.08 15.63
CA TRP A 100 -3.23 10.72 16.00
C TRP A 100 -2.74 9.66 15.00
N TRP A 101 -2.55 10.00 13.72
CA TRP A 101 -2.07 9.09 12.69
C TRP A 101 -0.69 8.50 13.00
N PRO A 102 0.39 9.32 13.18
CA PRO A 102 1.67 8.78 13.60
C PRO A 102 1.62 8.12 14.98
N GLY A 103 0.81 8.63 15.90
CA GLY A 103 0.57 8.01 17.21
C GLY A 103 -0.02 6.61 17.09
N PHE A 104 -1.05 6.42 16.29
CA PHE A 104 -1.66 5.12 16.02
C PHE A 104 -0.67 4.15 15.38
N LEU A 105 0.11 4.60 14.38
CA LEU A 105 1.13 3.78 13.74
C LEU A 105 2.25 3.41 14.72
N ALA A 106 2.66 4.31 15.60
CA ALA A 106 3.66 4.04 16.63
C ALA A 106 3.13 3.02 17.66
N MET A 107 1.87 3.13 18.09
CA MET A 107 1.25 2.18 19.01
C MET A 107 1.11 0.79 18.38
N THR A 108 0.74 0.69 17.11
CA THR A 108 0.70 -0.59 16.39
C THR A 108 2.09 -1.20 16.22
N ALA A 109 3.11 -0.39 15.95
CA ALA A 109 4.49 -0.84 15.88
C ALA A 109 4.99 -1.33 17.26
N LEU A 110 4.64 -0.64 18.34
CA LEU A 110 4.97 -1.03 19.71
C LEU A 110 4.28 -2.35 20.09
N ALA A 111 2.99 -2.50 19.78
CA ALA A 111 2.26 -3.74 19.99
C ALA A 111 2.89 -4.91 19.21
N ALA A 112 3.23 -4.70 17.94
CA ALA A 112 3.92 -5.69 17.12
C ALA A 112 5.32 -6.03 17.67
N ALA A 113 6.07 -5.07 18.22
CA ALA A 113 7.33 -5.29 18.87
C ALA A 113 7.16 -6.14 20.16
N GLY A 114 6.14 -5.85 20.95
CA GLY A 114 5.78 -6.64 22.13
C GLY A 114 5.42 -8.08 21.78
N LEU A 115 4.57 -8.31 20.77
CA LEU A 115 4.21 -9.65 20.30
C LEU A 115 5.43 -10.43 19.78
N ARG A 116 6.36 -9.75 19.09
CA ARG A 116 7.63 -10.36 18.66
C ARG A 116 8.50 -10.74 19.86
N ALA A 117 8.60 -9.87 20.87
CA ALA A 117 9.33 -10.16 22.12
C ALA A 117 8.75 -11.35 22.88
N MET A 118 7.43 -11.55 22.84
CA MET A 118 6.73 -12.72 23.40
C MET A 118 6.90 -14.00 22.56
N GLY A 119 7.58 -13.93 21.41
CA GLY A 119 7.83 -15.08 20.53
C GLY A 119 6.64 -15.55 19.69
N TRP A 120 5.53 -14.79 19.67
CA TRP A 120 4.33 -15.13 18.89
C TRP A 120 4.59 -15.06 17.36
N PHE A 121 5.51 -14.22 16.94
CA PHE A 121 5.94 -14.11 15.54
C PHE A 121 7.46 -14.29 15.47
N LYS A 122 7.90 -15.48 15.10
CA LYS A 122 9.29 -15.70 14.68
C LYS A 122 9.38 -15.42 13.19
N PRO A 123 9.96 -14.32 12.75
CA PRO A 123 10.15 -14.07 11.33
C PRO A 123 11.11 -15.13 10.78
N THR A 124 10.60 -16.10 10.05
CA THR A 124 11.45 -17.04 9.28
C THR A 124 11.96 -16.30 8.05
N TRP A 125 13.07 -15.60 8.22
CA TRP A 125 13.75 -14.99 7.07
C TRP A 125 14.30 -16.12 6.18
N ARG A 126 14.00 -16.03 4.89
CA ARG A 126 14.61 -16.89 3.87
C ARG A 126 15.18 -15.98 2.80
N PRO A 127 16.49 -16.09 2.51
CA PRO A 127 17.07 -15.37 1.38
C PRO A 127 16.38 -15.83 0.10
N ARG A 128 15.98 -14.87 -0.74
CA ARG A 128 15.39 -15.16 -2.04
C ARG A 128 15.75 -14.07 -3.02
N ILE A 129 15.89 -14.45 -4.28
CA ILE A 129 16.02 -13.50 -5.37
C ILE A 129 14.67 -12.78 -5.50
N VAL A 130 14.72 -11.45 -5.43
CA VAL A 130 13.52 -10.60 -5.54
C VAL A 130 13.23 -10.44 -7.03
N ASP A 131 12.30 -11.25 -7.54
CA ASP A 131 11.71 -11.02 -8.87
C ASP A 131 10.57 -9.99 -8.70
N PRO A 132 10.71 -8.77 -9.25
CA PRO A 132 9.72 -7.71 -9.11
C PRO A 132 8.39 -8.02 -9.80
N GLU A 133 8.37 -8.97 -10.75
CA GLU A 133 7.17 -9.41 -11.45
C GLU A 133 6.42 -10.53 -10.70
N ARG A 134 7.06 -11.16 -9.72
CA ARG A 134 6.46 -12.27 -8.98
C ARG A 134 5.40 -11.81 -8.02
N VAL A 135 4.21 -12.37 -8.14
CA VAL A 135 3.09 -12.14 -7.23
C VAL A 135 3.29 -12.93 -5.93
N GLN A 136 3.27 -12.25 -4.80
CA GLN A 136 3.23 -12.90 -3.50
C GLN A 136 1.81 -13.42 -3.26
N ARG A 137 1.61 -14.74 -3.35
CA ARG A 137 0.27 -15.36 -3.32
C ARG A 137 -0.51 -15.05 -2.05
N VAL A 138 0.11 -15.19 -0.87
CA VAL A 138 -0.59 -15.00 0.41
C VAL A 138 -1.13 -13.57 0.58
N PRO A 139 -0.31 -12.50 0.54
CA PRO A 139 -0.83 -11.13 0.68
C PRO A 139 -1.80 -10.75 -0.45
N MET A 140 -1.58 -11.26 -1.67
CA MET A 140 -2.51 -11.01 -2.78
C MET A 140 -3.87 -11.67 -2.58
N THR A 141 -3.91 -12.91 -2.06
CA THR A 141 -5.16 -13.59 -1.71
C THR A 141 -5.90 -12.84 -0.60
N ILE A 142 -5.19 -12.42 0.46
CA ILE A 142 -5.78 -11.63 1.54
C ILE A 142 -6.35 -10.33 0.98
N GLY A 143 -5.58 -9.63 0.13
CA GLY A 143 -6.03 -8.41 -0.53
C GLY A 143 -7.27 -8.62 -1.39
N LEU A 144 -7.33 -9.73 -2.15
CA LEU A 144 -8.49 -10.07 -2.99
C LEU A 144 -9.74 -10.37 -2.16
N VAL A 145 -9.59 -11.06 -1.03
CA VAL A 145 -10.71 -11.33 -0.10
C VAL A 145 -11.23 -10.01 0.49
N TRP A 146 -10.34 -9.14 0.99
CA TRP A 146 -10.75 -7.84 1.51
C TRP A 146 -11.38 -6.95 0.45
N PHE A 147 -10.87 -6.98 -0.76
CA PHE A 147 -11.46 -6.27 -1.90
C PHE A 147 -12.88 -6.77 -2.17
N ALA A 148 -13.08 -8.10 -2.23
CA ALA A 148 -14.42 -8.68 -2.43
C ALA A 148 -15.40 -8.28 -1.31
N ILE A 149 -14.94 -8.35 -0.04
CA ILE A 149 -15.75 -7.91 1.12
C ILE A 149 -16.11 -6.43 0.98
N GLY A 150 -15.15 -5.57 0.62
CA GLY A 150 -15.36 -4.14 0.42
C GLY A 150 -16.38 -3.85 -0.69
N VAL A 151 -16.28 -4.54 -1.82
CA VAL A 151 -17.24 -4.41 -2.94
C VAL A 151 -18.64 -4.84 -2.50
N VAL A 152 -18.77 -5.99 -1.85
CA VAL A 152 -20.07 -6.47 -1.34
C VAL A 152 -20.65 -5.46 -0.36
N PHE A 153 -19.84 -4.95 0.58
CA PHE A 153 -20.27 -3.92 1.52
C PHE A 153 -20.76 -2.65 0.82
N MET A 154 -20.02 -2.15 -0.19
CA MET A 154 -20.41 -0.97 -0.96
C MET A 154 -21.73 -1.20 -1.74
N VAL A 155 -21.89 -2.36 -2.35
CA VAL A 155 -23.13 -2.72 -3.06
C VAL A 155 -24.31 -2.83 -2.09
N CYS A 156 -24.09 -3.38 -0.91
CA CYS A 156 -25.14 -3.53 0.10
C CYS A 156 -25.43 -2.23 0.89
N LEU A 157 -24.55 -1.24 0.83
CA LEU A 157 -24.65 -0.03 1.65
C LEU A 157 -25.99 0.70 1.51
N PRO A 158 -26.61 0.87 0.32
CA PRO A 158 -27.93 1.51 0.20
C PRO A 158 -29.04 0.81 0.97
N TRP A 159 -28.95 -0.50 1.16
CA TRP A 159 -29.92 -1.27 1.96
C TRP A 159 -29.57 -1.28 3.45
N LEU A 160 -28.31 -1.09 3.80
CA LEU A 160 -27.85 -1.04 5.19
C LEU A 160 -28.10 0.35 5.84
N VAL A 161 -28.02 1.42 5.07
CA VAL A 161 -28.20 2.80 5.56
C VAL A 161 -29.52 2.98 6.32
N PRO A 162 -30.70 2.51 5.85
CA PRO A 162 -31.95 2.66 6.59
C PRO A 162 -32.00 1.91 7.93
N LEU A 163 -31.13 0.94 8.14
CA LEU A 163 -31.02 0.16 9.39
C LEU A 163 -30.12 0.83 10.43
N MET A 164 -29.41 1.89 10.04
CA MET A 164 -28.49 2.62 10.93
C MET A 164 -29.25 3.62 11.84
N PRO A 165 -28.62 4.04 12.95
CA PRO A 165 -29.16 5.14 13.77
C PRO A 165 -29.44 6.39 12.94
N ALA A 166 -30.55 7.10 13.26
CA ALA A 166 -31.04 8.21 12.45
C ALA A 166 -29.99 9.26 12.01
N PRO A 167 -29.05 9.71 12.84
CA PRO A 167 -28.03 10.66 12.39
C PRO A 167 -27.13 10.13 11.26
N LEU A 168 -26.75 8.85 11.35
CA LEU A 168 -25.93 8.18 10.33
C LEU A 168 -26.74 7.90 9.07
N ALA A 169 -27.97 7.43 9.22
CA ALA A 169 -28.86 7.15 8.09
C ALA A 169 -29.12 8.42 7.26
N GLN A 170 -29.33 9.56 7.91
CA GLN A 170 -29.54 10.85 7.24
C GLN A 170 -28.27 11.34 6.55
N ALA A 171 -27.10 11.21 7.21
CA ALA A 171 -25.84 11.63 6.64
C ALA A 171 -25.42 10.79 5.41
N LEU A 172 -25.71 9.48 5.42
CA LEU A 172 -25.32 8.53 4.37
C LEU A 172 -26.45 8.19 3.39
N ALA A 173 -27.57 8.93 3.44
CA ALA A 173 -28.68 8.73 2.50
C ALA A 173 -28.22 9.10 1.08
N PHE A 174 -28.22 8.10 0.19
CA PHE A 174 -27.86 8.27 -1.21
C PHE A 174 -28.94 9.00 -2.00
N ASP A 175 -28.52 9.79 -2.97
CA ASP A 175 -29.42 10.34 -3.95
C ASP A 175 -29.95 9.19 -4.87
N PRO A 176 -31.27 9.08 -5.07
CA PRO A 176 -31.85 8.02 -5.89
C PRO A 176 -31.40 8.05 -7.37
N ASP A 177 -31.16 9.25 -7.92
CA ASP A 177 -30.72 9.41 -9.31
C ASP A 177 -29.26 8.98 -9.46
N PHE A 178 -28.45 9.22 -8.44
CA PHE A 178 -27.10 8.66 -8.39
C PHE A 178 -27.12 7.13 -8.41
N LEU A 179 -27.92 6.51 -7.53
CA LEU A 179 -27.99 5.04 -7.41
C LEU A 179 -28.47 4.37 -8.69
N ARG A 180 -29.43 4.98 -9.41
CA ARG A 180 -30.00 4.41 -10.63
C ARG A 180 -29.16 4.69 -11.87
N GLY A 181 -28.61 5.89 -11.97
CA GLY A 181 -27.98 6.38 -13.20
C GLY A 181 -26.47 6.29 -13.22
N ARG A 182 -25.78 6.48 -12.08
CA ARG A 182 -24.33 6.63 -12.03
C ARG A 182 -23.59 5.52 -11.26
N ALA A 183 -24.11 5.11 -10.12
CA ALA A 183 -23.48 4.08 -9.29
C ALA A 183 -23.27 2.72 -10.00
N PRO A 184 -24.19 2.22 -10.86
CA PRO A 184 -24.00 0.94 -11.53
C PRO A 184 -22.77 0.85 -12.42
N PHE A 185 -22.23 1.96 -12.92
CA PHE A 185 -21.02 1.97 -13.75
C PHE A 185 -19.76 1.55 -12.99
N ALA A 186 -19.77 1.56 -11.65
CA ALA A 186 -18.67 1.02 -10.85
C ALA A 186 -18.59 -0.52 -10.89
N LEU A 187 -19.73 -1.21 -11.07
CA LEU A 187 -19.78 -2.68 -11.04
C LEU A 187 -18.87 -3.34 -12.09
N PRO A 188 -18.91 -2.98 -13.37
CA PRO A 188 -18.04 -3.57 -14.37
C PRO A 188 -16.55 -3.31 -14.08
N LEU A 189 -16.20 -2.16 -13.51
CA LEU A 189 -14.82 -1.85 -13.15
C LEU A 189 -14.36 -2.69 -11.94
N TRP A 190 -15.18 -2.85 -10.92
CA TRP A 190 -14.88 -3.76 -9.80
C TRP A 190 -14.70 -5.21 -10.26
N ILE A 191 -15.59 -5.69 -11.16
CA ILE A 191 -15.48 -7.05 -11.74
C ILE A 191 -14.18 -7.17 -12.55
N ALA A 192 -13.83 -6.16 -13.36
CA ALA A 192 -12.60 -6.15 -14.14
C ALA A 192 -11.36 -6.19 -13.24
N ASP A 193 -11.31 -5.38 -12.19
CA ASP A 193 -10.19 -5.35 -11.24
C ASP A 193 -10.08 -6.67 -10.46
N PHE A 194 -11.22 -7.24 -10.02
CA PHE A 194 -11.24 -8.53 -9.35
C PHE A 194 -10.71 -9.64 -10.28
N ALA A 195 -11.21 -9.70 -11.52
CA ALA A 195 -10.76 -10.67 -12.51
C ALA A 195 -9.27 -10.51 -12.82
N LEU A 196 -8.78 -9.27 -12.94
CA LEU A 196 -7.37 -8.97 -13.19
C LEU A 196 -6.48 -9.47 -12.05
N MET A 197 -6.87 -9.18 -10.80
CA MET A 197 -6.14 -9.66 -9.62
C MET A 197 -6.17 -11.19 -9.51
N ALA A 198 -7.32 -11.82 -9.81
CA ALA A 198 -7.46 -13.28 -9.81
C ALA A 198 -6.57 -13.95 -10.88
N VAL A 199 -6.50 -13.36 -12.08
CA VAL A 199 -5.62 -13.83 -13.16
C VAL A 199 -4.15 -13.69 -12.76
N ALA A 200 -3.74 -12.54 -12.21
CA ALA A 200 -2.38 -12.32 -11.74
C ALA A 200 -2.00 -13.30 -10.61
N LEU A 201 -2.92 -13.57 -9.69
CA LEU A 201 -2.75 -14.56 -8.62
C LEU A 201 -2.58 -15.98 -9.16
N ARG A 202 -3.41 -16.37 -10.15
CA ARG A 202 -3.33 -17.69 -10.80
C ARG A 202 -2.02 -17.88 -11.56
N GLN A 203 -1.59 -16.85 -12.30
CA GLN A 203 -0.33 -16.88 -13.05
C GLN A 203 0.91 -16.79 -12.15
N GLY A 204 0.76 -16.26 -10.91
CA GLY A 204 1.86 -16.06 -9.98
C GLY A 204 2.83 -14.94 -10.37
N ARG A 205 2.55 -14.21 -11.43
CA ARG A 205 3.36 -13.11 -11.96
C ARG A 205 2.53 -12.09 -12.73
N TRP A 206 2.99 -10.85 -12.73
CA TRP A 206 2.44 -9.80 -13.57
C TRP A 206 2.98 -9.97 -15.00
N THR A 207 2.09 -10.12 -15.96
CA THR A 207 2.44 -10.18 -17.40
C THR A 207 2.28 -8.79 -18.03
N PRO A 208 2.92 -8.52 -19.17
CA PRO A 208 2.70 -7.25 -19.90
C PRO A 208 1.22 -6.97 -20.20
N THR A 209 0.45 -8.02 -20.48
CA THR A 209 -1.00 -7.91 -20.73
C THR A 209 -1.77 -7.49 -19.49
N THR A 210 -1.55 -8.15 -18.34
CA THR A 210 -2.21 -7.80 -17.08
C THR A 210 -1.84 -6.40 -16.63
N THR A 211 -0.61 -5.97 -16.89
CA THR A 211 -0.17 -4.62 -16.54
C THR A 211 -0.79 -3.55 -17.46
N ARG A 212 -0.94 -3.83 -18.77
CA ARG A 212 -1.68 -2.93 -19.68
C ARG A 212 -3.14 -2.80 -19.26
N LEU A 213 -3.77 -3.92 -18.91
CA LEU A 213 -5.16 -3.93 -18.47
C LEU A 213 -5.35 -3.12 -17.18
N LYS A 214 -4.42 -3.26 -16.22
CA LYS A 214 -4.39 -2.42 -15.01
C LYS A 214 -4.31 -0.91 -15.31
N LEU A 215 -3.55 -0.52 -16.33
CA LEU A 215 -3.51 0.87 -16.78
C LEU A 215 -4.87 1.32 -17.33
N VAL A 216 -5.50 0.49 -18.15
CA VAL A 216 -6.82 0.79 -18.74
C VAL A 216 -7.88 0.92 -17.65
N THR A 217 -7.96 -0.03 -16.72
CA THR A 217 -8.93 0.04 -15.61
C THR A 217 -8.66 1.24 -14.70
N GLY A 218 -7.39 1.58 -14.44
CA GLY A 218 -7.01 2.76 -13.68
C GLY A 218 -7.47 4.07 -14.34
N ILE A 219 -7.31 4.21 -15.67
CA ILE A 219 -7.81 5.37 -16.43
C ILE A 219 -9.33 5.41 -16.40
N ALA A 220 -9.99 4.26 -16.54
CA ALA A 220 -11.45 4.18 -16.48
C ALA A 220 -11.99 4.58 -15.09
N TRP A 221 -11.30 4.22 -14.02
CA TRP A 221 -11.62 4.68 -12.67
C TRP A 221 -11.46 6.19 -12.53
N ILE A 222 -10.37 6.77 -13.01
CA ILE A 222 -10.17 8.23 -13.00
C ILE A 222 -11.34 8.92 -13.72
N ALA A 223 -11.71 8.44 -14.91
CA ALA A 223 -12.80 9.02 -15.67
C ALA A 223 -14.15 8.91 -14.94
N LEU A 224 -14.47 7.74 -14.39
CA LEU A 224 -15.71 7.51 -13.65
C LEU A 224 -15.80 8.38 -12.39
N LEU A 225 -14.75 8.41 -11.58
CA LEU A 225 -14.75 9.17 -10.33
C LEU A 225 -14.76 10.70 -10.61
N SER A 226 -14.04 11.14 -11.63
CA SER A 226 -14.08 12.54 -12.06
C SER A 226 -15.48 12.95 -12.56
N TRP A 227 -16.15 12.07 -13.30
CA TRP A 227 -17.53 12.28 -13.71
C TRP A 227 -18.47 12.39 -12.50
N TRP A 228 -18.34 11.52 -11.50
CA TRP A 228 -19.15 11.59 -10.30
C TRP A 228 -18.96 12.91 -9.54
N ILE A 229 -17.71 13.37 -9.40
CA ILE A 229 -17.40 14.65 -8.76
C ILE A 229 -17.99 15.81 -9.58
N ALA A 230 -17.84 15.80 -10.91
CA ALA A 230 -18.29 16.89 -11.79
C ALA A 230 -19.81 17.06 -11.80
N VAL A 231 -20.56 15.97 -11.73
CA VAL A 231 -22.03 16.01 -11.66
C VAL A 231 -22.52 16.32 -10.25
N GLY A 232 -21.77 15.90 -9.22
CA GLY A 232 -22.16 16.09 -7.80
C GLY A 232 -23.34 15.20 -7.40
N ASP A 233 -24.00 15.56 -6.29
CA ASP A 233 -25.25 14.97 -5.78
C ASP A 233 -25.22 13.44 -5.71
N MET A 234 -24.26 12.90 -4.93
CA MET A 234 -24.18 11.48 -4.62
C MET A 234 -25.00 11.11 -3.38
N PHE A 235 -25.13 12.07 -2.45
CA PHE A 235 -25.86 11.94 -1.21
C PHE A 235 -26.90 13.06 -1.07
N LEU A 236 -27.95 12.82 -0.29
CA LEU A 236 -28.94 13.86 0.04
C LEU A 236 -28.36 14.91 0.99
N SER A 237 -27.33 14.58 1.76
CA SER A 237 -26.65 15.50 2.66
C SER A 237 -25.56 16.29 1.93
N PRO A 238 -25.58 17.64 1.93
CA PRO A 238 -24.52 18.46 1.32
C PRO A 238 -23.14 18.20 1.92
N LEU A 239 -23.07 18.02 3.25
CA LEU A 239 -21.82 17.69 3.93
C LEU A 239 -21.25 16.34 3.48
N ALA A 240 -22.11 15.33 3.32
CA ALA A 240 -21.68 14.02 2.83
C ALA A 240 -21.16 14.10 1.38
N ASN A 241 -21.79 14.92 0.54
CA ASN A 241 -21.34 15.17 -0.83
C ASN A 241 -19.95 15.81 -0.87
N GLU A 242 -19.74 16.84 -0.07
CA GLU A 242 -18.43 17.53 0.00
C GLU A 242 -17.31 16.62 0.47
N VAL A 243 -17.51 15.93 1.59
CA VAL A 243 -16.54 14.99 2.16
C VAL A 243 -16.25 13.85 1.17
N THR A 244 -17.29 13.32 0.52
CA THR A 244 -17.12 12.24 -0.47
C THR A 244 -16.39 12.73 -1.71
N SER A 245 -16.72 13.90 -2.23
CA SER A 245 -16.01 14.49 -3.36
C SER A 245 -14.52 14.70 -3.08
N GLY A 246 -14.18 15.19 -1.88
CA GLY A 246 -12.79 15.29 -1.43
C GLY A 246 -12.09 13.93 -1.33
N ALA A 247 -12.78 12.94 -0.78
CA ALA A 247 -12.25 11.57 -0.70
C ALA A 247 -12.03 10.94 -2.09
N LEU A 248 -12.97 11.13 -3.03
CA LEU A 248 -12.82 10.64 -4.40
C LEU A 248 -11.69 11.35 -5.14
N ALA A 249 -11.51 12.67 -4.96
CA ALA A 249 -10.39 13.41 -5.52
C ALA A 249 -9.05 12.86 -5.04
N LEU A 250 -8.95 12.50 -3.75
CA LEU A 250 -7.79 11.83 -3.21
C LEU A 250 -7.56 10.45 -3.83
N VAL A 251 -8.60 9.64 -4.00
CA VAL A 251 -8.50 8.33 -4.66
C VAL A 251 -7.96 8.50 -6.08
N ILE A 252 -8.47 9.49 -6.82
CA ILE A 252 -7.95 9.84 -8.16
C ILE A 252 -6.45 10.17 -8.08
N LEU A 253 -6.03 11.00 -7.15
CA LEU A 253 -4.63 11.35 -6.96
C LEU A 253 -3.75 10.12 -6.69
N ILE A 254 -4.21 9.21 -5.84
CA ILE A 254 -3.50 7.95 -5.54
C ILE A 254 -3.38 7.08 -6.80
N ILE A 255 -4.45 6.96 -7.58
CA ILE A 255 -4.44 6.19 -8.84
C ILE A 255 -3.44 6.82 -9.82
N VAL A 256 -3.48 8.14 -10.02
CA VAL A 256 -2.56 8.87 -10.90
C VAL A 256 -1.10 8.68 -10.46
N ALA A 257 -0.82 8.82 -9.16
CA ALA A 257 0.51 8.61 -8.61
C ALA A 257 1.00 7.15 -8.82
N SER A 258 0.11 6.17 -8.62
CA SER A 258 0.40 4.75 -8.84
C SER A 258 0.71 4.45 -10.32
N LEU A 259 -0.09 4.98 -11.24
CA LEU A 259 0.12 4.83 -12.67
C LEU A 259 1.42 5.53 -13.12
N GLY A 260 1.67 6.74 -12.63
CA GLY A 260 2.91 7.48 -12.89
C GLY A 260 4.15 6.71 -12.43
N HIS A 261 4.11 6.15 -11.22
CA HIS A 261 5.20 5.32 -10.69
C HIS A 261 5.44 4.07 -11.54
N GLU A 262 4.38 3.40 -11.99
CA GLU A 262 4.46 2.22 -12.85
C GLU A 262 5.10 2.56 -14.21
N LEU A 263 4.72 3.69 -14.82
CA LEU A 263 5.29 4.15 -16.08
C LEU A 263 6.77 4.55 -15.95
N LEU A 264 7.15 5.22 -14.85
CA LEU A 264 8.54 5.60 -14.58
C LEU A 264 9.44 4.37 -14.35
N ARG A 265 8.93 3.34 -13.68
CA ARG A 265 9.65 2.07 -13.47
C ARG A 265 9.98 1.34 -14.77
N ARG A 266 9.18 1.53 -15.82
CA ARG A 266 9.35 0.89 -17.14
C ARG A 266 10.36 1.56 -18.04
N ARG A 267 10.89 2.73 -17.67
CA ARG A 267 12.00 3.31 -18.45
C ARG A 267 13.14 2.31 -18.43
N PRO A 268 13.65 1.88 -19.61
CA PRO A 268 14.76 0.96 -19.67
C PRO A 268 15.90 1.58 -18.86
N ARG A 269 16.39 0.87 -17.85
CA ARG A 269 17.66 1.22 -17.22
C ARG A 269 18.67 1.15 -18.36
N ILE A 270 19.31 2.28 -18.67
CA ILE A 270 20.43 2.31 -19.59
C ILE A 270 21.39 1.24 -19.06
N SER A 271 21.49 0.13 -19.77
CA SER A 271 22.46 -0.90 -19.47
C SER A 271 23.82 -0.23 -19.65
N VAL A 272 24.54 -0.05 -18.57
CA VAL A 272 25.97 0.31 -18.65
C VAL A 272 26.62 -0.82 -19.42
N PRO A 273 27.27 -0.54 -20.56
CA PRO A 273 27.94 -1.59 -21.33
C PRO A 273 28.95 -2.30 -20.44
N SER A 274 28.97 -3.62 -20.52
CA SER A 274 29.88 -4.49 -19.75
C SER A 274 31.35 -4.27 -20.02
N ASP A 275 31.67 -3.41 -20.99
CA ASP A 275 33.01 -3.11 -21.47
C ASP A 275 33.74 -2.02 -20.62
N VAL A 276 33.08 -1.52 -19.52
CA VAL A 276 33.62 -0.49 -18.62
C VAL A 276 33.83 -1.04 -17.19
N LEU A 277 33.67 -2.34 -16.99
CA LEU A 277 34.01 -3.05 -15.75
C LEU A 277 35.14 -4.05 -16.07
#